data_8fe9dad273c439ea5f3b2d009f02f4ea
#
_entry.id   8fe9dad273c439ea5f3b2d009f02f4ea
#
_cell.length_a   1.000
_cell.length_b   1.000
_cell.length_c   1.000
_cell.angle_alpha   90.00
_cell.angle_beta   90.00
_cell.angle_gamma   90.00
#
_symmetry.space_group_name_H-M   'P 1'
#
loop_
_entity.id
_entity.type
_entity.pdbx_description
1 polymer ?
#
loop_
_entity_poly.entity_id
_entity_poly.type
_entity_poly.pdbx_seq_one_letter_code
_entity_poly.pdbx_strand_id
1 'polypeptide(L)'
;MKAFVVEKNHNDEIISGVKDVLKPICGENEVIIKATYSSLNYKDALSSVGNPGVTRVFPHITGVDVAGEIVETKSNIFKVGQKVIATGYDLGMNTNGGHSQYVKVPASWLVAIPSSLSDKEAMIYGTAGLTAALSINELIDNNITQKSGDILVTGATGGVGSLA
;
A
#
# COMPACT_ATOMS: atom_id res chain seq x y z
N MET A 1 10.57 -13.34 -9.85
CA MET A 1 9.73 -13.26 -8.65
C MET A 1 8.26 -13.35 -9.04
N LYS A 2 7.40 -13.82 -8.12
CA LYS A 2 5.94 -13.83 -8.33
C LYS A 2 5.36 -12.44 -8.07
N ALA A 3 4.43 -12.00 -8.93
CA ALA A 3 3.66 -10.76 -8.77
C ALA A 3 2.27 -10.90 -9.41
N PHE A 4 1.28 -10.18 -8.89
CA PHE A 4 -0.03 -10.04 -9.51
C PHE A 4 0.04 -8.88 -10.51
N VAL A 5 0.11 -9.23 -11.78
CA VAL A 5 0.32 -8.29 -12.89
C VAL A 5 -1.00 -8.00 -13.58
N VAL A 6 -1.20 -6.74 -13.92
CA VAL A 6 -2.29 -6.27 -14.79
C VAL A 6 -1.66 -5.72 -16.07
N GLU A 7 -2.12 -6.17 -17.20
CA GLU A 7 -1.58 -5.78 -18.50
C GLU A 7 -2.66 -5.74 -19.58
N LYS A 8 -2.33 -5.19 -20.73
CA LYS A 8 -3.16 -5.23 -21.92
C LYS A 8 -2.71 -6.36 -22.84
N ASN A 9 -3.65 -7.13 -23.35
CA ASN A 9 -3.39 -8.14 -24.36
C ASN A 9 -3.29 -7.51 -25.78
N HIS A 10 -3.12 -8.33 -26.80
CA HIS A 10 -3.01 -7.86 -28.19
C HIS A 10 -4.28 -7.18 -28.72
N ASN A 11 -5.43 -7.38 -28.09
CA ASN A 11 -6.71 -6.75 -28.42
C ASN A 11 -7.00 -5.52 -27.56
N ASP A 12 -6.02 -5.02 -26.80
CA ASP A 12 -6.14 -3.91 -25.85
C ASP A 12 -7.08 -4.21 -24.65
N GLU A 13 -7.41 -5.50 -24.43
CA GLU A 13 -8.23 -5.96 -23.31
C GLU A 13 -7.36 -6.12 -22.06
N ILE A 14 -7.91 -5.72 -20.91
CA ILE A 14 -7.22 -5.88 -19.62
C ILE A 14 -7.26 -7.35 -19.20
N ILE A 15 -6.08 -7.89 -18.93
CA ILE A 15 -5.89 -9.21 -18.33
C ILE A 15 -5.07 -9.07 -17.06
N SER A 16 -5.39 -9.88 -16.05
CA SER A 16 -4.67 -9.84 -14.77
C SER A 16 -4.43 -11.26 -14.25
N GLY A 17 -3.36 -11.43 -13.50
CA GLY A 17 -3.02 -12.71 -12.89
C GLY A 17 -1.62 -12.76 -12.29
N VAL A 18 -1.33 -13.86 -11.60
CA VAL A 18 -0.01 -14.10 -11.04
C VAL A 18 0.96 -14.52 -12.13
N LYS A 19 2.06 -13.78 -12.25
CA LYS A 19 3.11 -14.02 -13.25
C LYS A 19 4.50 -14.04 -12.61
N ASP A 20 5.44 -14.65 -13.31
CA ASP A 20 6.86 -14.51 -13.01
C ASP A 20 7.40 -13.28 -13.72
N VAL A 21 7.95 -12.36 -12.93
CA VAL A 21 8.55 -11.11 -13.43
C VAL A 21 9.98 -10.96 -12.88
N LEU A 22 10.76 -10.09 -13.51
CA LEU A 22 12.10 -9.76 -13.02
C LEU A 22 12.02 -9.06 -11.66
N LYS A 23 13.00 -9.31 -10.78
CA LYS A 23 13.15 -8.54 -9.55
C LYS A 23 13.52 -7.09 -9.91
N PRO A 24 12.92 -6.08 -9.24
CA PRO A 24 13.27 -4.68 -9.50
C PRO A 24 14.73 -4.40 -9.13
N ILE A 25 15.32 -3.41 -9.80
CA ILE A 25 16.67 -2.91 -9.53
C ILE A 25 16.54 -1.64 -8.68
N CYS A 26 17.29 -1.56 -7.58
CA CYS A 26 17.31 -0.42 -6.68
C CYS A 26 17.99 0.79 -7.35
N GLY A 27 17.29 1.91 -7.41
CA GLY A 27 17.78 3.20 -7.89
C GLY A 27 18.22 4.13 -6.75
N GLU A 28 18.73 5.32 -7.10
CA GLU A 28 19.08 6.36 -6.15
C GLU A 28 17.89 6.75 -5.27
N ASN A 29 18.12 6.87 -3.94
CA ASN A 29 17.08 7.16 -2.94
C ASN A 29 15.91 6.17 -2.88
N GLU A 30 16.08 4.98 -3.47
CA GLU A 30 15.10 3.91 -3.44
C GLU A 30 15.52 2.80 -2.49
N VAL A 31 14.55 1.95 -2.17
CA VAL A 31 14.73 0.72 -1.41
C VAL A 31 13.99 -0.43 -2.10
N ILE A 32 14.45 -1.65 -1.86
CA ILE A 32 13.73 -2.88 -2.20
C ILE A 32 13.30 -3.56 -0.92
N ILE A 33 12.00 -3.76 -0.79
CA ILE A 33 11.35 -4.46 0.31
C ILE A 33 11.08 -5.90 -0.14
N LYS A 34 11.47 -6.89 0.66
CA LYS A 34 10.94 -8.24 0.57
C LYS A 34 9.60 -8.25 1.30
N ALA A 35 8.51 -8.31 0.55
CA ALA A 35 7.16 -8.26 1.10
C ALA A 35 6.88 -9.50 1.96
N THR A 36 6.34 -9.28 3.15
CA THR A 36 5.84 -10.32 4.05
C THR A 36 4.32 -10.35 4.07
N TYR A 37 3.69 -9.17 4.07
CA TYR A 37 2.25 -8.98 4.00
C TYR A 37 1.90 -7.79 3.10
N SER A 38 0.71 -7.85 2.52
CA SER A 38 0.07 -6.75 1.80
C SER A 38 -1.43 -6.81 2.12
N SER A 39 -2.08 -5.67 2.28
CA SER A 39 -3.52 -5.61 2.46
C SER A 39 -4.25 -5.63 1.12
N LEU A 40 -5.57 -5.88 1.15
CA LEU A 40 -6.45 -5.76 0.00
C LEU A 40 -7.36 -4.55 0.19
N ASN A 41 -7.36 -3.65 -0.77
CA ASN A 41 -8.15 -2.44 -0.78
C ASN A 41 -9.06 -2.39 -2.03
N TYR A 42 -10.13 -1.61 -1.96
CA TYR A 42 -11.03 -1.42 -3.10
C TYR A 42 -10.31 -0.87 -4.34
N LYS A 43 -9.28 -0.04 -4.14
CA LYS A 43 -8.42 0.46 -5.22
C LYS A 43 -7.68 -0.67 -5.95
N ASP A 44 -7.25 -1.70 -5.24
CA ASP A 44 -6.58 -2.86 -5.85
C ASP A 44 -7.54 -3.62 -6.78
N ALA A 45 -8.80 -3.78 -6.35
CA ALA A 45 -9.82 -4.39 -7.19
C ALA A 45 -10.12 -3.55 -8.44
N LEU A 46 -10.23 -2.23 -8.32
CA LEU A 46 -10.39 -1.34 -9.46
C LEU A 46 -9.18 -1.37 -10.40
N SER A 47 -7.98 -1.37 -9.84
CA SER A 47 -6.72 -1.47 -10.59
C SER A 47 -6.64 -2.80 -11.36
N SER A 48 -7.06 -3.92 -10.75
CA SER A 48 -7.01 -5.25 -11.35
C SER A 48 -7.87 -5.41 -12.61
N VAL A 49 -8.88 -4.58 -12.77
CA VAL A 49 -9.75 -4.53 -13.95
C VAL A 49 -9.43 -3.36 -14.88
N GLY A 50 -8.32 -2.66 -14.63
CA GLY A 50 -7.84 -1.57 -15.48
C GLY A 50 -8.70 -0.32 -15.43
N ASN A 51 -9.34 -0.02 -14.28
CA ASN A 51 -10.14 1.19 -14.14
C ASN A 51 -9.25 2.44 -14.33
N PRO A 52 -9.53 3.31 -15.32
CA PRO A 52 -8.66 4.44 -15.68
C PRO A 52 -8.64 5.55 -14.61
N GLY A 53 -9.58 5.54 -13.67
CA GLY A 53 -9.58 6.44 -12.50
C GLY A 53 -8.53 6.06 -11.47
N VAL A 54 -7.97 4.83 -11.54
CA VAL A 54 -6.96 4.31 -10.61
C VAL A 54 -5.64 4.06 -11.31
N THR A 55 -5.65 3.32 -12.43
CA THR A 55 -4.43 2.92 -13.16
C THR A 55 -4.48 3.33 -14.60
N ARG A 56 -3.39 3.92 -15.10
CA ARG A 56 -3.24 4.38 -16.48
C ARG A 56 -2.00 3.82 -17.17
N VAL A 57 -1.09 3.23 -16.40
CA VAL A 57 0.18 2.67 -16.89
C VAL A 57 0.13 1.15 -16.85
N PHE A 58 0.39 0.49 -17.96
CA PHE A 58 0.42 -0.97 -18.11
C PHE A 58 1.70 -1.43 -18.83
N PRO A 59 2.27 -2.60 -18.48
CA PRO A 59 1.87 -3.47 -17.37
C PRO A 59 2.22 -2.86 -16.02
N HIS A 60 1.47 -3.21 -14.95
CA HIS A 60 1.79 -2.82 -13.60
C HIS A 60 1.43 -3.93 -12.59
N ILE A 61 1.89 -3.77 -11.36
CA ILE A 61 1.60 -4.66 -10.24
C ILE A 61 0.72 -3.90 -9.25
N THR A 62 -0.43 -4.49 -8.87
CA THR A 62 -1.36 -3.90 -7.88
C THR A 62 -0.82 -3.96 -6.46
N GLY A 63 -1.55 -3.42 -5.50
CA GLY A 63 -1.26 -3.45 -4.06
C GLY A 63 -0.81 -2.09 -3.53
N VAL A 64 -1.75 -1.34 -2.96
CA VAL A 64 -1.50 0.02 -2.43
C VAL A 64 -0.80 0.04 -1.07
N ASP A 65 -0.65 -1.13 -0.46
CA ASP A 65 0.00 -1.32 0.84
C ASP A 65 1.03 -2.46 0.78
N VAL A 66 2.10 -2.32 1.53
CA VAL A 66 3.06 -3.40 1.77
C VAL A 66 3.75 -3.25 3.12
N ALA A 67 3.94 -4.36 3.82
CA ALA A 67 4.84 -4.50 4.96
C ALA A 67 5.92 -5.54 4.65
N GLY A 68 7.12 -5.31 5.11
CA GLY A 68 8.22 -6.25 4.90
C GLY A 68 9.56 -5.73 5.38
N GLU A 69 10.61 -6.43 4.96
CA GLU A 69 11.98 -6.15 5.34
C GLU A 69 12.76 -5.55 4.16
N ILE A 70 13.54 -4.52 4.42
CA ILE A 70 14.43 -3.94 3.43
C ILE A 70 15.56 -4.93 3.12
N VAL A 71 15.70 -5.33 1.87
CA VAL A 71 16.76 -6.22 1.39
C VAL A 71 17.81 -5.52 0.56
N GLU A 72 17.52 -4.31 0.06
CA GLU A 72 18.46 -3.46 -0.67
C GLU A 72 18.07 -1.99 -0.47
N THR A 73 19.05 -1.11 -0.32
CA THR A 73 18.82 0.34 -0.21
C THR A 73 19.96 1.13 -0.82
N LYS A 74 19.62 2.22 -1.52
CA LYS A 74 20.52 3.29 -1.94
C LYS A 74 20.13 4.62 -1.30
N SER A 75 19.57 4.57 -0.10
CA SER A 75 19.18 5.72 0.71
C SER A 75 19.89 5.67 2.07
N ASN A 76 20.13 6.84 2.66
CA ASN A 76 20.73 7.00 4.00
C ASN A 76 19.67 6.96 5.11
N ILE A 77 18.38 6.95 4.76
CA ILE A 77 17.27 7.03 5.75
C ILE A 77 17.05 5.68 6.42
N PHE A 78 17.19 4.58 5.65
CA PHE A 78 16.92 3.22 6.10
C PHE A 78 18.11 2.29 5.86
N LYS A 79 18.15 1.19 6.62
CA LYS A 79 19.18 0.15 6.51
C LYS A 79 18.56 -1.19 6.10
N VAL A 80 19.35 -2.04 5.45
CA VAL A 80 18.98 -3.44 5.19
C VAL A 80 18.67 -4.14 6.52
N GLY A 81 17.63 -4.97 6.52
CA GLY A 81 17.11 -5.67 7.70
C GLY A 81 16.04 -4.90 8.47
N GLN A 82 15.82 -3.60 8.20
CA GLN A 82 14.75 -2.86 8.86
C GLN A 82 13.38 -3.28 8.34
N LYS A 83 12.42 -3.40 9.26
CA LYS A 83 11.01 -3.63 8.95
C LYS A 83 10.30 -2.32 8.70
N VAL A 84 9.58 -2.26 7.59
CA VAL A 84 8.95 -1.04 7.07
C VAL A 84 7.58 -1.32 6.49
N ILE A 85 6.77 -0.26 6.43
CA ILE A 85 5.54 -0.20 5.66
C ILE A 85 5.64 0.88 4.60
N ALA A 86 4.99 0.65 3.46
CA ALA A 86 4.58 1.68 2.52
C ALA A 86 3.08 1.61 2.35
N THR A 87 2.41 2.75 2.47
CA THR A 87 0.95 2.88 2.39
C THR A 87 0.63 4.19 1.68
N GLY A 88 -0.28 4.13 0.70
CA GLY A 88 -0.70 5.32 -0.04
C GLY A 88 0.27 5.72 -1.16
N TYR A 89 0.45 7.02 -1.36
CA TYR A 89 1.16 7.57 -2.52
C TYR A 89 0.57 7.05 -3.85
N ASP A 90 1.44 6.68 -4.79
CA ASP A 90 1.05 6.08 -6.08
C ASP A 90 1.30 4.56 -6.14
N LEU A 91 1.56 3.94 -4.98
CA LEU A 91 1.87 2.52 -4.87
C LEU A 91 0.70 1.67 -5.38
N GLY A 92 0.98 0.72 -6.26
CA GLY A 92 -0.02 -0.20 -6.81
C GLY A 92 -1.03 0.43 -7.77
N MET A 93 -0.85 1.71 -8.14
CA MET A 93 -1.70 2.42 -9.10
C MET A 93 -0.97 2.66 -10.44
N ASN A 94 0.00 3.56 -10.49
CA ASN A 94 0.88 3.73 -11.66
C ASN A 94 2.36 3.38 -11.32
N THR A 95 2.64 3.08 -10.06
CA THR A 95 3.90 2.49 -9.57
C THR A 95 3.62 1.06 -9.13
N ASN A 96 4.53 0.13 -9.41
CA ASN A 96 4.38 -1.27 -9.02
C ASN A 96 4.22 -1.43 -7.51
N GLY A 97 3.20 -2.21 -7.11
CA GLY A 97 2.69 -2.28 -5.76
C GLY A 97 3.04 -3.53 -4.96
N GLY A 98 2.36 -3.65 -3.84
CA GLY A 98 2.59 -4.62 -2.78
C GLY A 98 2.22 -6.07 -3.09
N HIS A 99 1.44 -6.33 -4.16
CA HIS A 99 1.07 -7.69 -4.54
C HIS A 99 2.20 -8.39 -5.32
N SER A 100 3.41 -8.34 -4.77
CA SER A 100 4.61 -8.99 -5.30
C SER A 100 5.55 -9.40 -4.19
N GLN A 101 6.48 -10.32 -4.49
CA GLN A 101 7.47 -10.77 -3.52
C GLN A 101 8.51 -9.70 -3.15
N TYR A 102 8.79 -8.77 -4.09
CA TYR A 102 9.72 -7.66 -3.88
C TYR A 102 9.13 -6.38 -4.44
N VAL A 103 9.16 -5.33 -3.66
CA VAL A 103 8.60 -4.01 -3.99
C VAL A 103 9.70 -2.97 -3.95
N LYS A 104 9.78 -2.18 -5.01
CA LYS A 104 10.71 -1.05 -5.09
C LYS A 104 9.94 0.25 -4.88
N VAL A 105 10.37 1.07 -3.93
CA VAL A 105 9.75 2.36 -3.63
C VAL A 105 10.81 3.41 -3.27
N PRO A 106 10.49 4.71 -3.43
CA PRO A 106 11.28 5.77 -2.82
C PRO A 106 11.37 5.59 -1.30
N ALA A 107 12.53 5.80 -0.72
CA ALA A 107 12.73 5.70 0.73
C ALA A 107 11.81 6.66 1.52
N SER A 108 11.45 7.81 0.92
CA SER A 108 10.53 8.78 1.52
C SER A 108 9.08 8.30 1.68
N TRP A 109 8.70 7.19 1.05
CA TRP A 109 7.38 6.58 1.19
C TRP A 109 7.28 5.64 2.38
N LEU A 110 8.39 5.36 3.04
CA LEU A 110 8.48 4.34 4.07
C LEU A 110 8.32 4.91 5.47
N VAL A 111 7.68 4.11 6.30
CA VAL A 111 7.66 4.29 7.75
C VAL A 111 8.19 3.01 8.40
N ALA A 112 9.06 3.16 9.40
CA ALA A 112 9.53 2.03 10.18
C ALA A 112 8.37 1.42 10.97
N ILE A 113 8.24 0.08 10.98
CA ILE A 113 7.26 -0.60 11.82
C ILE A 113 7.71 -0.49 13.27
N PRO A 114 6.87 0.06 14.18
CA PRO A 114 7.17 0.06 15.61
C PRO A 114 7.36 -1.36 16.14
N SER A 115 8.24 -1.54 17.11
CA SER A 115 8.50 -2.87 17.71
C SER A 115 7.27 -3.51 18.38
N SER A 116 6.25 -2.72 18.67
CA SER A 116 4.96 -3.16 19.21
C SER A 116 4.01 -3.75 18.17
N LEU A 117 4.30 -3.63 16.87
CA LEU A 117 3.47 -4.15 15.79
C LEU A 117 4.21 -5.21 14.98
N SER A 118 3.51 -6.28 14.65
CA SER A 118 3.96 -7.22 13.62
C SER A 118 3.66 -6.69 12.22
N ASP A 119 4.34 -7.22 11.20
CA ASP A 119 4.08 -6.90 9.80
C ASP A 119 2.61 -7.18 9.41
N LYS A 120 2.02 -8.24 10.01
CA LYS A 120 0.61 -8.59 9.80
C LYS A 120 -0.33 -7.53 10.38
N GLU A 121 -0.10 -7.11 11.61
CA GLU A 121 -0.91 -6.08 12.26
C GLU A 121 -0.79 -4.74 11.53
N ALA A 122 0.40 -4.38 11.08
CA ALA A 122 0.61 -3.20 10.25
C ALA A 122 -0.27 -3.22 8.98
N MET A 123 -0.43 -4.39 8.35
CA MET A 123 -1.29 -4.55 7.16
C MET A 123 -2.79 -4.72 7.48
N ILE A 124 -3.16 -5.09 8.70
CA ILE A 124 -4.55 -5.01 9.16
C ILE A 124 -5.02 -3.54 9.19
N TYR A 125 -4.15 -2.63 9.61
CA TYR A 125 -4.43 -1.19 9.52
C TYR A 125 -4.34 -0.69 8.06
N GLY A 126 -3.19 -0.80 7.44
CA GLY A 126 -2.96 -0.39 6.05
C GLY A 126 -3.50 0.99 5.70
N THR A 127 -3.89 1.17 4.45
CA THR A 127 -4.53 2.40 3.95
C THR A 127 -5.85 2.72 4.68
N ALA A 128 -6.63 1.71 5.07
CA ALA A 128 -7.89 1.91 5.77
C ALA A 128 -7.67 2.51 7.16
N GLY A 129 -6.71 1.98 7.92
CA GLY A 129 -6.36 2.50 9.25
C GLY A 129 -5.75 3.90 9.19
N LEU A 130 -4.88 4.16 8.21
CA LEU A 130 -4.36 5.51 7.98
C LEU A 130 -5.48 6.51 7.72
N THR A 131 -6.45 6.13 6.88
CA THR A 131 -7.60 6.98 6.53
C THR A 131 -8.48 7.25 7.74
N ALA A 132 -8.78 6.23 8.54
CA ALA A 132 -9.53 6.37 9.79
C ALA A 132 -8.81 7.30 10.78
N ALA A 133 -7.50 7.07 11.00
CA ALA A 133 -6.69 7.88 11.90
C ALA A 133 -6.63 9.36 11.48
N LEU A 134 -6.45 9.65 10.19
CA LEU A 134 -6.47 11.01 9.68
C LEU A 134 -7.84 11.68 9.91
N SER A 135 -8.94 10.95 9.72
CA SER A 135 -10.29 11.46 9.98
C SER A 135 -10.51 11.78 11.46
N ILE A 136 -10.03 10.93 12.37
CA ILE A 136 -10.09 11.18 13.82
C ILE A 136 -9.23 12.38 14.21
N ASN A 137 -8.01 12.50 13.68
CA ASN A 137 -7.16 13.64 13.93
C ASN A 137 -7.82 14.95 13.48
N GLU A 138 -8.47 14.97 12.32
CA GLU A 138 -9.22 16.15 11.84
C GLU A 138 -10.35 16.54 12.81
N LEU A 139 -11.06 15.57 13.39
CA LEU A 139 -12.07 15.85 14.41
C LEU A 139 -11.45 16.47 15.66
N ILE A 140 -10.33 15.93 16.15
CA ILE A 140 -9.61 16.43 17.32
C ILE A 140 -9.11 17.87 17.08
N ASP A 141 -8.53 18.13 15.91
CA ASP A 141 -8.00 19.45 15.54
C ASP A 141 -9.12 20.50 15.43
N ASN A 142 -10.35 20.07 15.14
CA ASN A 142 -11.55 20.90 15.16
C ASN A 142 -12.27 20.92 16.52
N ASN A 143 -11.58 20.52 17.62
CA ASN A 143 -12.08 20.51 18.99
C ASN A 143 -13.30 19.60 19.22
N ILE A 144 -13.51 18.61 18.36
CA ILE A 144 -14.51 17.56 18.60
C ILE A 144 -13.93 16.58 19.63
N THR A 145 -14.62 16.40 20.74
CA THR A 145 -14.19 15.57 21.85
C THR A 145 -15.30 14.57 22.23
N GLN A 146 -15.02 13.65 23.13
CA GLN A 146 -16.02 12.74 23.70
C GLN A 146 -17.23 13.45 24.33
N LYS A 147 -17.15 14.76 24.61
CA LYS A 147 -18.23 15.58 25.17
C LYS A 147 -19.06 16.30 24.09
N SER A 148 -18.65 16.22 22.83
CA SER A 148 -19.30 16.94 21.71
C SER A 148 -20.58 16.26 21.22
N GLY A 149 -20.91 15.08 21.73
CA GLY A 149 -22.06 14.28 21.33
C GLY A 149 -21.68 13.10 20.46
N ASP A 150 -22.68 12.45 19.86
CA ASP A 150 -22.52 11.25 19.04
C ASP A 150 -21.92 11.58 17.68
N ILE A 151 -21.05 10.68 17.18
CA ILE A 151 -20.47 10.75 15.86
C ILE A 151 -21.06 9.63 15.01
N LEU A 152 -21.66 9.97 13.89
CA LEU A 152 -22.19 8.99 12.94
C LEU A 152 -21.08 8.52 12.00
N VAL A 153 -20.81 7.21 12.01
CA VAL A 153 -19.90 6.56 11.06
C VAL A 153 -20.72 5.83 10.01
N THR A 154 -20.69 6.31 8.76
CA THR A 154 -21.32 5.63 7.61
C THR A 154 -20.38 4.59 7.02
N GLY A 155 -20.93 3.51 6.40
CA GLY A 155 -20.11 2.44 5.85
C GLY A 155 -19.30 1.67 6.91
N ALA A 156 -19.86 1.52 8.11
CA ALA A 156 -19.21 0.92 9.29
C ALA A 156 -18.75 -0.54 9.09
N THR A 157 -19.19 -1.23 8.04
CA THR A 157 -18.75 -2.59 7.68
C THR A 157 -17.56 -2.59 6.70
N GLY A 158 -17.19 -1.44 6.15
CA GLY A 158 -16.03 -1.29 5.29
C GLY A 158 -14.72 -1.15 6.06
N GLY A 159 -13.58 -1.25 5.36
CA GLY A 159 -12.25 -1.19 5.97
C GLY A 159 -12.04 0.08 6.81
N VAL A 160 -12.37 1.25 6.29
CA VAL A 160 -12.23 2.53 7.02
C VAL A 160 -13.24 2.63 8.16
N GLY A 161 -14.54 2.43 7.86
CA GLY A 161 -15.60 2.61 8.83
C GLY A 161 -15.54 1.62 10.00
N SER A 162 -14.97 0.43 9.81
CA SER A 162 -14.79 -0.55 10.90
C SER A 162 -13.62 -0.21 11.84
N LEU A 163 -12.72 0.67 11.42
CA LEU A 163 -11.56 1.12 12.20
C LEU A 163 -11.77 2.52 12.81
N ALA A 164 -12.72 3.30 12.29
CA ALA A 164 -13.12 4.59 12.81
C ALA A 164 -14.08 4.44 13.99
#